data_ea731233bb518e70aaf552974c8a0f93
#
_entry.id   ea731233bb518e70aaf552974c8a0f93
#
_cell.length_a   1.000
_cell.length_b   1.000
_cell.length_c   1.000
_cell.angle_alpha   90.00
_cell.angle_beta   90.00
_cell.angle_gamma   90.00
#
_symmetry.space_group_name_H-M   'P 1'
#
loop_
_entity.id
_entity.type
_entity.pdbx_description
1 polymer ?
#
loop_
_entity_poly.entity_id
_entity_poly.type
_entity_poly.pdbx_seq_one_letter_code
_entity_poly.pdbx_strand_id
1 'polypeptide(L)'
;MLVKFAVKNFRGFVERIEWDLSHPNNYEFNKNAVRDGIVKNGIVYGPNGSGKSNFALAIFDIENHLSSKWKKNDYYSNFVYTGNPQAPVEFEYVFKFGDDLLEYQYSKNSAGLLVTESLVVNHKLVFKKDAAFFEIDNEQFKIDSTVKENFKQNVNSVSVINFITASYPLPQEHYIVKMMLFVNSMLWFKNLDSREFIGLETSSFGLEEFIIQNNYVEDFSQFLAKVSEQEFKFAAPKEGNKILFCEIGGNTTPFLSIASTGTKALELLYVWIKRMSAASFVFIDEFDAFYHFKLSFEVCKLLFNMDCQIFTSSHNTYLMTNDLLRPDCNFILQNNKIKPLQACTEKELRFGHNIEKIYRANAFHVE
;
A
#
# COMPACT_ATOMS: atom_id res chain seq x y z
N MET A 1 -12.16 0.56 -3.88
CA MET A 1 -11.18 1.25 -3.00
C MET A 1 -11.14 0.56 -1.65
N LEU A 2 -9.98 0.55 -0.96
CA LEU A 2 -9.90 0.20 0.46
C LEU A 2 -10.57 1.31 1.28
N VAL A 3 -11.51 0.92 2.12
CA VAL A 3 -12.30 1.82 2.99
C VAL A 3 -11.79 1.80 4.43
N LYS A 4 -11.46 0.58 4.90
CA LYS A 4 -10.95 0.36 6.26
C LYS A 4 -10.01 -0.83 6.28
N PHE A 5 -9.00 -0.74 7.13
CA PHE A 5 -8.10 -1.85 7.46
C PHE A 5 -7.94 -1.96 8.97
N ALA A 6 -7.91 -3.17 9.49
CA ALA A 6 -7.51 -3.40 10.86
C ALA A 6 -6.68 -4.67 11.00
N VAL A 7 -5.79 -4.66 12.00
CA VAL A 7 -4.95 -5.82 12.34
C VAL A 7 -4.78 -5.90 13.86
N LYS A 8 -4.67 -7.14 14.37
CA LYS A 8 -4.43 -7.42 15.79
C LYS A 8 -3.40 -8.54 15.92
N ASN A 9 -2.60 -8.49 16.97
CA ASN A 9 -1.59 -9.49 17.31
C ASN A 9 -0.50 -9.67 16.23
N PHE A 10 -0.21 -8.63 15.44
CA PHE A 10 0.78 -8.66 14.37
C PHE A 10 2.07 -7.95 14.79
N ARG A 11 3.18 -8.65 14.87
CA ARG A 11 4.51 -8.10 15.21
C ARG A 11 4.47 -7.22 16.47
N GLY A 12 4.59 -5.89 16.36
CA GLY A 12 4.50 -4.94 17.45
C GLY A 12 3.08 -4.49 17.81
N PHE A 13 2.06 -4.85 17.05
CA PHE A 13 0.67 -4.47 17.28
C PHE A 13 -0.06 -5.54 18.11
N VAL A 14 -0.07 -5.35 19.43
CA VAL A 14 -0.73 -6.26 20.39
C VAL A 14 -2.23 -6.19 20.27
N GLU A 15 -2.74 -4.98 20.47
CA GLU A 15 -4.17 -4.69 20.37
C GLU A 15 -4.57 -4.39 18.93
N ARG A 16 -5.87 -4.36 18.69
CA ARG A 16 -6.43 -4.00 17.40
C ARG A 16 -6.07 -2.56 17.03
N ILE A 17 -5.32 -2.41 15.97
CA ILE A 17 -5.14 -1.12 15.30
C ILE A 17 -6.08 -1.04 14.11
N GLU A 18 -6.80 0.07 13.99
CA GLU A 18 -7.78 0.29 12.94
C GLU A 18 -7.48 1.58 12.18
N TRP A 19 -7.49 1.50 10.87
CA TRP A 19 -7.31 2.61 9.94
C TRP A 19 -8.57 2.79 9.11
N ASP A 20 -9.35 3.81 9.46
CA ASP A 20 -10.59 4.16 8.77
C ASP A 20 -10.33 5.33 7.80
N LEU A 21 -10.66 5.09 6.54
CA LEU A 21 -10.51 6.04 5.43
C LEU A 21 -11.86 6.62 4.96
N SER A 22 -12.98 6.23 5.60
CA SER A 22 -14.33 6.52 5.13
C SER A 22 -14.95 7.81 5.67
N HIS A 23 -14.29 8.50 6.57
CA HIS A 23 -14.85 9.69 7.24
C HIS A 23 -13.98 10.94 7.04
N PRO A 24 -13.70 11.33 5.79
CA PRO A 24 -13.04 12.61 5.55
C PRO A 24 -13.97 13.77 5.90
N ASN A 25 -13.39 14.85 6.44
CA ASN A 25 -14.12 16.07 6.70
C ASN A 25 -14.49 16.81 5.40
N ASN A 26 -15.34 17.81 5.50
CA ASN A 26 -15.75 18.59 4.33
C ASN A 26 -14.82 19.80 4.09
N TYR A 27 -13.54 19.52 3.74
CA TYR A 27 -12.60 20.58 3.37
C TYR A 27 -12.79 21.00 1.91
N GLU A 28 -12.71 22.32 1.64
CA GLU A 28 -12.86 22.89 0.30
C GLU A 28 -11.57 22.89 -0.54
N PHE A 29 -10.44 22.47 0.03
CA PHE A 29 -9.13 22.41 -0.61
C PHE A 29 -8.65 20.95 -0.77
N ASN A 30 -7.74 20.72 -1.71
CA ASN A 30 -7.18 19.39 -2.05
C ASN A 30 -8.26 18.29 -2.17
N LYS A 31 -9.37 18.60 -2.85
CA LYS A 31 -10.52 17.69 -2.99
C LYS A 31 -10.17 16.39 -3.69
N ASN A 32 -9.16 16.40 -4.55
CA ASN A 32 -8.63 15.22 -5.25
C ASN A 32 -7.98 14.18 -4.32
N ALA A 33 -7.66 14.55 -3.08
CA ALA A 33 -7.16 13.62 -2.07
C ALA A 33 -8.24 12.68 -1.50
N VAL A 34 -9.52 12.93 -1.85
CA VAL A 34 -10.68 12.13 -1.46
C VAL A 34 -11.47 11.78 -2.71
N ARG A 35 -11.97 10.54 -2.79
CA ARG A 35 -12.85 10.06 -3.86
C ARG A 35 -14.00 9.26 -3.27
N ASP A 36 -15.23 9.57 -3.65
CA ASP A 36 -16.47 8.87 -3.21
C ASP A 36 -16.59 8.76 -1.68
N GLY A 37 -16.15 9.82 -0.96
CA GLY A 37 -16.14 9.87 0.51
C GLY A 37 -15.06 9.00 1.16
N ILE A 38 -14.06 8.54 0.39
CA ILE A 38 -12.96 7.72 0.89
C ILE A 38 -11.64 8.47 0.65
N VAL A 39 -10.75 8.47 1.64
CA VAL A 39 -9.41 9.02 1.48
C VAL A 39 -8.65 8.23 0.41
N LYS A 40 -8.26 8.94 -0.64
CA LYS A 40 -7.52 8.38 -1.79
C LYS A 40 -6.02 8.52 -1.60
N ASN A 41 -5.57 9.65 -1.07
CA ASN A 41 -4.15 9.97 -0.91
C ASN A 41 -3.85 10.33 0.54
N GLY A 42 -2.73 9.86 1.08
CA GLY A 42 -2.37 10.20 2.45
C GLY A 42 -0.91 9.95 2.80
N ILE A 43 -0.47 10.59 3.89
CA ILE A 43 0.86 10.39 4.46
C ILE A 43 0.70 9.90 5.91
N VAL A 44 1.43 8.84 6.24
CA VAL A 44 1.51 8.27 7.59
C VAL A 44 2.80 8.75 8.26
N TYR A 45 2.66 9.54 9.30
CA TYR A 45 3.75 10.04 10.13
C TYR A 45 3.86 9.23 11.43
N GLY A 46 4.98 9.32 12.08
CA GLY A 46 5.22 8.74 13.39
C GLY A 46 6.71 8.69 13.71
N PRO A 47 7.09 8.62 14.99
CA PRO A 47 8.49 8.53 15.40
C PRO A 47 9.15 7.25 14.87
N ASN A 48 10.48 7.19 14.97
CA ASN A 48 11.22 5.96 14.69
C ASN A 48 10.71 4.85 15.61
N GLY A 49 10.53 3.65 15.07
CA GLY A 49 10.02 2.51 15.84
C GLY A 49 8.53 2.52 16.12
N SER A 50 7.73 3.50 15.61
CA SER A 50 6.27 3.52 15.81
C SER A 50 5.53 2.39 15.08
N GLY A 51 6.21 1.67 14.16
CA GLY A 51 5.63 0.54 13.43
C GLY A 51 5.12 0.86 12.03
N LYS A 52 5.46 2.01 11.41
CA LYS A 52 4.98 2.39 10.05
C LYS A 52 5.22 1.30 9.02
N SER A 53 6.44 0.76 8.93
CA SER A 53 6.76 -0.34 8.00
C SER A 53 6.01 -1.63 8.34
N ASN A 54 5.85 -1.97 9.63
CA ASN A 54 5.07 -3.12 10.04
C ASN A 54 3.58 -2.95 9.70
N PHE A 55 3.05 -1.73 9.85
CA PHE A 55 1.67 -1.41 9.48
C PHE A 55 1.46 -1.56 7.98
N ALA A 56 2.37 -1.04 7.17
CA ALA A 56 2.33 -1.23 5.72
C ALA A 56 2.38 -2.72 5.35
N LEU A 57 3.31 -3.49 5.91
CA LEU A 57 3.41 -4.94 5.68
C LEU A 57 2.14 -5.69 6.11
N ALA A 58 1.47 -5.27 7.19
CA ALA A 58 0.20 -5.86 7.60
C ALA A 58 -0.91 -5.64 6.56
N ILE A 59 -0.99 -4.44 5.96
CA ILE A 59 -1.96 -4.15 4.89
C ILE A 59 -1.74 -5.08 3.70
N PHE A 60 -0.48 -5.42 3.39
CA PHE A 60 -0.12 -6.25 2.24
C PHE A 60 -0.10 -7.76 2.53
N ASP A 61 -0.46 -8.21 3.74
CA ASP A 61 -0.63 -9.64 4.00
C ASP A 61 -1.69 -10.29 3.10
N ILE A 62 -2.71 -9.54 2.70
CA ILE A 62 -3.77 -10.02 1.80
C ILE A 62 -3.22 -10.44 0.42
N GLU A 63 -2.16 -9.79 -0.09
CA GLU A 63 -1.48 -10.22 -1.31
C GLU A 63 -0.85 -11.60 -1.13
N ASN A 64 -0.20 -11.84 0.01
CA ASN A 64 0.37 -13.13 0.33
C ASN A 64 -0.71 -14.19 0.65
N HIS A 65 -1.90 -13.77 1.05
CA HIS A 65 -3.02 -14.64 1.36
C HIS A 65 -3.80 -15.09 0.11
N LEU A 66 -4.13 -14.16 -0.78
CA LEU A 66 -5.01 -14.40 -1.93
C LEU A 66 -4.27 -14.54 -3.26
N SER A 67 -3.02 -14.06 -3.37
CA SER A 67 -2.24 -14.17 -4.60
C SER A 67 -1.07 -15.15 -4.46
N SER A 68 -0.47 -15.52 -5.59
CA SER A 68 0.76 -16.34 -5.64
C SER A 68 2.01 -15.50 -5.85
N LYS A 69 1.91 -14.17 -5.88
CA LYS A 69 2.97 -13.29 -6.34
C LYS A 69 4.10 -13.09 -5.33
N TRP A 70 3.78 -13.06 -4.03
CA TRP A 70 4.76 -12.80 -3.01
C TRP A 70 4.80 -13.90 -1.95
N LYS A 71 5.96 -14.55 -1.81
CA LYS A 71 6.20 -15.57 -0.77
C LYS A 71 7.66 -15.48 -0.33
N LYS A 72 7.94 -14.65 0.68
CA LYS A 72 9.21 -14.71 1.40
C LYS A 72 9.13 -15.74 2.51
N ASN A 73 10.07 -16.69 2.54
CA ASN A 73 10.10 -17.76 3.55
C ASN A 73 10.29 -17.24 4.98
N ASP A 74 10.92 -16.08 5.15
CA ASP A 74 11.18 -15.45 6.45
C ASP A 74 10.08 -14.50 6.92
N TYR A 75 9.06 -14.22 6.08
CA TYR A 75 7.96 -13.31 6.44
C TYR A 75 7.25 -13.71 7.72
N TYR A 76 7.05 -15.01 7.92
CA TYR A 76 6.36 -15.56 9.08
C TYR A 76 7.26 -15.75 10.31
N SER A 77 8.58 -15.54 10.23
CA SER A 77 9.52 -15.75 11.35
C SER A 77 9.25 -14.86 12.55
N ASN A 78 8.68 -13.65 12.35
CA ASN A 78 8.26 -12.71 13.39
C ASN A 78 6.85 -12.17 13.11
N PHE A 79 5.96 -13.03 12.68
CA PHE A 79 4.63 -12.67 12.20
C PHE A 79 3.69 -12.29 13.34
N VAL A 80 3.61 -13.16 14.36
CA VAL A 80 2.76 -12.97 15.54
C VAL A 80 3.51 -12.15 16.60
N TYR A 81 2.77 -11.38 17.39
CA TYR A 81 3.33 -10.70 18.55
C TYR A 81 3.93 -11.70 19.54
N THR A 82 5.20 -11.48 19.89
CA THR A 82 5.98 -12.43 20.72
C THR A 82 5.43 -12.61 22.13
N GLY A 83 4.70 -11.62 22.67
CA GLY A 83 4.06 -11.70 23.98
C GLY A 83 2.76 -12.52 23.98
N ASN A 84 2.19 -12.86 22.83
CA ASN A 84 1.00 -13.70 22.68
C ASN A 84 1.11 -14.63 21.46
N PRO A 85 2.09 -15.56 21.43
CA PRO A 85 2.39 -16.37 20.26
C PRO A 85 1.33 -17.44 19.94
N GLN A 86 0.44 -17.74 20.88
CA GLN A 86 -0.62 -18.76 20.70
C GLN A 86 -1.88 -18.18 20.03
N ALA A 87 -2.13 -16.88 20.16
CA ALA A 87 -3.25 -16.26 19.50
C ALA A 87 -2.91 -15.99 18.01
N PRO A 88 -3.89 -16.16 17.09
CA PRO A 88 -3.67 -15.86 15.70
C PRO A 88 -3.52 -14.35 15.48
N VAL A 89 -2.92 -13.98 14.35
CA VAL A 89 -3.03 -12.62 13.79
C VAL A 89 -4.39 -12.50 13.11
N GLU A 90 -5.12 -11.44 13.45
CA GLU A 90 -6.43 -11.16 12.87
C GLU A 90 -6.32 -9.99 11.90
N PHE A 91 -6.86 -10.14 10.68
CA PHE A 91 -6.91 -9.12 9.64
C PHE A 91 -8.36 -8.83 9.26
N GLU A 92 -8.66 -7.54 9.04
CA GLU A 92 -9.95 -7.08 8.54
C GLU A 92 -9.72 -6.04 7.46
N TYR A 93 -10.41 -6.21 6.34
CA TYR A 93 -10.43 -5.27 5.23
C TYR A 93 -11.86 -4.94 4.87
N VAL A 94 -12.14 -3.66 4.68
CA VAL A 94 -13.40 -3.20 4.10
C VAL A 94 -13.10 -2.55 2.76
N PHE A 95 -13.72 -3.08 1.71
CA PHE A 95 -13.60 -2.57 0.35
C PHE A 95 -14.93 -2.02 -0.14
N LYS A 96 -14.88 -1.00 -1.01
CA LYS A 96 -16.05 -0.50 -1.75
C LYS A 96 -15.77 -0.58 -3.25
N PHE A 97 -16.67 -1.26 -3.98
CA PHE A 97 -16.63 -1.41 -5.43
C PHE A 97 -18.00 -1.05 -6.03
N GLY A 98 -18.16 0.21 -6.45
CA GLY A 98 -19.47 0.74 -6.81
C GLY A 98 -20.38 0.80 -5.57
N ASP A 99 -21.52 0.10 -5.65
CA ASP A 99 -22.48 0.01 -4.53
C ASP A 99 -22.17 -1.14 -3.56
N ASP A 100 -21.24 -2.03 -3.90
CA ASP A 100 -20.89 -3.16 -3.06
C ASP A 100 -19.90 -2.77 -1.97
N LEU A 101 -20.29 -2.99 -0.69
CA LEU A 101 -19.44 -2.89 0.48
C LEU A 101 -19.07 -4.29 0.96
N LEU A 102 -17.78 -4.63 0.89
CA LEU A 102 -17.24 -5.94 1.26
C LEU A 102 -16.49 -5.83 2.56
N GLU A 103 -16.84 -6.65 3.55
CA GLU A 103 -16.12 -6.85 4.80
C GLU A 103 -15.46 -8.23 4.74
N TYR A 104 -14.15 -8.25 4.53
CA TYR A 104 -13.35 -9.47 4.43
C TYR A 104 -12.44 -9.62 5.64
N GLN A 105 -12.58 -10.71 6.35
CA GLN A 105 -11.81 -10.98 7.56
C GLN A 105 -11.16 -12.35 7.47
N TYR A 106 -9.94 -12.47 7.95
CA TYR A 106 -9.27 -13.74 8.14
C TYR A 106 -8.27 -13.69 9.30
N SER A 107 -7.88 -14.84 9.78
CA SER A 107 -6.83 -14.96 10.78
C SER A 107 -5.83 -16.05 10.42
N LYS A 108 -4.57 -15.87 10.82
CA LYS A 108 -3.48 -16.82 10.60
C LYS A 108 -2.73 -17.10 11.88
N ASN A 109 -2.29 -18.34 12.06
CA ASN A 109 -1.42 -18.72 13.18
C ASN A 109 0.05 -18.27 12.95
N SER A 110 0.93 -18.57 13.90
CA SER A 110 2.36 -18.24 13.85
C SER A 110 3.12 -18.87 12.67
N ALA A 111 2.61 -19.92 12.07
CA ALA A 111 3.16 -20.54 10.87
C ALA A 111 2.59 -19.93 9.56
N GLY A 112 1.72 -18.91 9.67
CA GLY A 112 1.05 -18.30 8.52
C GLY A 112 -0.10 -19.13 7.95
N LEU A 113 -0.53 -20.19 8.67
CA LEU A 113 -1.65 -21.01 8.23
C LEU A 113 -2.98 -20.36 8.59
N LEU A 114 -3.93 -20.42 7.66
CA LEU A 114 -5.27 -19.88 7.80
C LEU A 114 -6.04 -20.56 8.95
N VAL A 115 -6.58 -19.78 9.87
CA VAL A 115 -7.38 -20.27 11.00
C VAL A 115 -8.87 -19.98 10.79
N THR A 116 -9.21 -18.73 10.46
CA THR A 116 -10.58 -18.31 10.16
C THR A 116 -10.63 -17.50 8.89
N GLU A 117 -11.78 -17.50 8.22
CA GLU A 117 -12.03 -16.68 7.04
C GLU A 117 -13.52 -16.37 6.93
N SER A 118 -13.88 -15.12 6.62
CA SER A 118 -15.26 -14.74 6.38
C SER A 118 -15.38 -13.58 5.40
N LEU A 119 -16.49 -13.57 4.66
CA LEU A 119 -16.87 -12.48 3.77
C LEU A 119 -18.33 -12.10 4.03
N VAL A 120 -18.56 -10.81 4.26
CA VAL A 120 -19.87 -10.18 4.31
C VAL A 120 -19.95 -9.15 3.19
N VAL A 121 -21.06 -9.11 2.45
CA VAL A 121 -21.30 -8.15 1.39
C VAL A 121 -22.64 -7.47 1.62
N ASN A 122 -22.66 -6.16 1.69
CA ASN A 122 -23.87 -5.34 1.92
C ASN A 122 -24.68 -5.88 3.13
N HIS A 123 -23.97 -6.15 4.24
CA HIS A 123 -24.49 -6.71 5.50
C HIS A 123 -25.06 -8.14 5.41
N LYS A 124 -24.82 -8.86 4.30
CA LYS A 124 -25.22 -10.27 4.16
C LYS A 124 -23.98 -11.17 4.19
N LEU A 125 -24.05 -12.22 5.03
CA LEU A 125 -22.98 -13.21 5.09
C LEU A 125 -22.92 -14.00 3.78
N VAL A 126 -21.76 -13.99 3.12
CA VAL A 126 -21.47 -14.82 1.95
C VAL A 126 -20.89 -16.15 2.36
N PHE A 127 -19.87 -16.13 3.23
CA PHE A 127 -19.35 -17.33 3.86
C PHE A 127 -18.66 -17.01 5.19
N LYS A 128 -18.55 -18.03 6.04
CA LYS A 128 -17.75 -18.04 7.26
C LYS A 128 -17.15 -19.41 7.47
N LYS A 129 -15.86 -19.45 7.77
CA LYS A 129 -15.07 -20.65 8.04
C LYS A 129 -14.25 -20.46 9.30
N ASP A 130 -14.29 -21.46 10.18
CA ASP A 130 -13.37 -21.64 11.31
C ASP A 130 -13.06 -23.14 11.52
N ALA A 131 -12.40 -23.52 12.62
CA ALA A 131 -11.98 -24.89 12.88
C ALA A 131 -13.13 -25.91 13.02
N ALA A 132 -14.35 -25.47 13.35
CA ALA A 132 -15.49 -26.31 13.63
C ALA A 132 -16.69 -26.06 12.70
N PHE A 133 -16.63 -24.98 11.95
CA PHE A 133 -17.79 -24.46 11.24
C PHE A 133 -17.45 -23.96 9.84
N PHE A 134 -18.27 -24.33 8.86
CA PHE A 134 -18.26 -23.78 7.53
C PHE A 134 -19.68 -23.52 7.04
N GLU A 135 -19.97 -22.27 6.77
CA GLU A 135 -21.21 -21.80 6.17
C GLU A 135 -20.91 -21.01 4.90
N ILE A 136 -21.75 -21.19 3.89
CA ILE A 136 -21.67 -20.44 2.63
C ILE A 136 -23.07 -20.21 2.09
N ASP A 137 -23.30 -19.08 1.45
CA ASP A 137 -24.54 -18.79 0.75
C ASP A 137 -24.76 -19.78 -0.41
N ASN A 138 -25.68 -20.73 -0.18
CA ASN A 138 -25.99 -21.80 -1.13
C ASN A 138 -26.83 -21.32 -2.33
N GLU A 139 -27.41 -20.13 -2.28
CA GLU A 139 -28.11 -19.53 -3.43
C GLU A 139 -27.11 -19.04 -4.46
N GLN A 140 -25.99 -18.47 -3.98
CA GLN A 140 -24.91 -17.99 -4.85
C GLN A 140 -23.93 -19.11 -5.23
N PHE A 141 -23.55 -19.96 -4.28
CA PHE A 141 -22.51 -20.98 -4.46
C PHE A 141 -23.01 -22.37 -4.07
N LYS A 142 -23.35 -23.19 -5.07
CA LYS A 142 -23.79 -24.58 -4.85
C LYS A 142 -22.59 -25.47 -4.55
N ILE A 143 -22.18 -25.53 -3.29
CA ILE A 143 -21.08 -26.38 -2.84
C ILE A 143 -21.63 -27.72 -2.34
N ASP A 144 -21.04 -28.82 -2.85
CA ASP A 144 -21.33 -30.19 -2.41
C ASP A 144 -21.02 -30.40 -0.92
N SER A 145 -21.78 -31.27 -0.28
CA SER A 145 -21.60 -31.60 1.14
C SER A 145 -20.22 -32.15 1.47
N THR A 146 -19.61 -32.90 0.54
CA THR A 146 -18.25 -33.45 0.69
C THR A 146 -17.20 -32.32 0.71
N VAL A 147 -17.37 -31.32 -0.14
CA VAL A 147 -16.50 -30.14 -0.16
C VAL A 147 -16.66 -29.31 1.10
N LYS A 148 -17.90 -29.14 1.60
CA LYS A 148 -18.16 -28.46 2.88
C LYS A 148 -17.49 -29.19 4.04
N GLU A 149 -17.52 -30.49 4.06
CA GLU A 149 -16.88 -31.29 5.11
C GLU A 149 -15.35 -31.21 5.01
N ASN A 150 -14.81 -31.21 3.80
CA ASN A 150 -13.37 -31.00 3.57
C ASN A 150 -12.90 -29.61 4.08
N PHE A 151 -13.70 -28.56 3.93
CA PHE A 151 -13.37 -27.24 4.49
C PHE A 151 -13.35 -27.24 6.01
N LYS A 152 -14.24 -28.00 6.66
CA LYS A 152 -14.25 -28.16 8.12
C LYS A 152 -13.03 -28.95 8.62
N GLN A 153 -12.65 -30.03 7.92
CA GLN A 153 -11.55 -30.90 8.34
C GLN A 153 -10.17 -30.33 8.03
N ASN A 154 -10.02 -29.56 6.93
CA ASN A 154 -8.76 -29.03 6.44
C ASN A 154 -8.73 -27.49 6.58
N VAL A 155 -8.88 -26.99 7.80
CA VAL A 155 -8.93 -25.54 8.10
C VAL A 155 -7.76 -24.77 7.51
N ASN A 156 -6.58 -25.37 7.39
CA ASN A 156 -5.32 -24.70 7.11
C ASN A 156 -4.91 -24.68 5.63
N SER A 157 -5.71 -25.20 4.70
CA SER A 157 -5.18 -25.52 3.38
C SER A 157 -5.45 -24.49 2.29
N VAL A 158 -6.68 -24.01 2.15
CA VAL A 158 -7.07 -23.12 1.03
C VAL A 158 -8.03 -22.03 1.50
N SER A 159 -7.84 -20.82 1.01
CA SER A 159 -8.82 -19.73 1.16
C SER A 159 -10.12 -20.10 0.43
N VAL A 160 -11.25 -19.79 1.05
CA VAL A 160 -12.58 -19.95 0.43
C VAL A 160 -12.71 -19.09 -0.82
N ILE A 161 -12.14 -17.86 -0.80
CA ILE A 161 -12.09 -16.98 -1.97
C ILE A 161 -11.34 -17.65 -3.13
N ASN A 162 -10.15 -18.21 -2.87
CA ASN A 162 -9.38 -18.90 -3.90
C ASN A 162 -10.09 -20.13 -4.45
N PHE A 163 -10.80 -20.87 -3.58
CA PHE A 163 -11.63 -21.99 -4.02
C PHE A 163 -12.78 -21.52 -4.91
N ILE A 164 -13.51 -20.48 -4.50
CA ILE A 164 -14.64 -19.94 -5.30
C ILE A 164 -14.13 -19.47 -6.67
N THR A 165 -13.06 -18.68 -6.71
CA THR A 165 -12.53 -18.16 -7.98
C THR A 165 -11.98 -19.22 -8.92
N ALA A 166 -11.48 -20.34 -8.39
CA ALA A 166 -11.00 -21.48 -9.17
C ALA A 166 -12.13 -22.40 -9.65
N SER A 167 -13.26 -22.46 -8.92
CA SER A 167 -14.32 -23.44 -9.15
C SER A 167 -15.55 -22.89 -9.85
N TYR A 168 -15.75 -21.55 -9.83
CA TYR A 168 -16.95 -20.91 -10.38
C TYR A 168 -16.58 -19.88 -11.48
N PRO A 169 -17.26 -19.93 -12.64
CA PRO A 169 -17.07 -18.91 -13.68
C PRO A 169 -17.80 -17.61 -13.26
N LEU A 170 -17.13 -16.76 -12.50
CA LEU A 170 -17.69 -15.50 -12.04
C LEU A 170 -17.58 -14.43 -13.14
N PRO A 171 -18.62 -13.61 -13.38
CA PRO A 171 -18.55 -12.49 -14.31
C PRO A 171 -17.57 -11.42 -13.80
N GLN A 172 -16.99 -10.64 -14.70
CA GLN A 172 -16.00 -9.59 -14.34
C GLN A 172 -16.55 -8.56 -13.34
N GLU A 173 -17.84 -8.28 -13.39
CA GLU A 173 -18.50 -7.34 -12.48
C GLU A 173 -18.78 -7.90 -11.08
N HIS A 174 -18.55 -9.18 -10.86
CA HIS A 174 -18.80 -9.82 -9.57
C HIS A 174 -17.86 -9.25 -8.49
N TYR A 175 -18.39 -8.96 -7.32
CA TYR A 175 -17.64 -8.32 -6.23
C TYR A 175 -16.37 -9.09 -5.82
N ILE A 176 -16.37 -10.44 -5.83
CA ILE A 176 -15.16 -11.25 -5.56
C ILE A 176 -14.11 -11.00 -6.65
N VAL A 177 -14.50 -10.95 -7.92
CA VAL A 177 -13.56 -10.68 -9.02
C VAL A 177 -12.98 -9.29 -8.89
N LYS A 178 -13.79 -8.27 -8.58
CA LYS A 178 -13.32 -6.90 -8.32
C LYS A 178 -12.34 -6.84 -7.15
N MET A 179 -12.62 -7.58 -6.05
CA MET A 179 -11.71 -7.67 -4.91
C MET A 179 -10.39 -8.33 -5.31
N MET A 180 -10.43 -9.44 -6.04
CA MET A 180 -9.22 -10.14 -6.52
C MET A 180 -8.39 -9.27 -7.48
N LEU A 181 -9.04 -8.54 -8.39
CA LEU A 181 -8.36 -7.57 -9.27
C LEU A 181 -7.71 -6.45 -8.46
N PHE A 182 -8.41 -5.93 -7.44
CA PHE A 182 -7.88 -4.91 -6.54
C PHE A 182 -6.63 -5.44 -5.80
N VAL A 183 -6.73 -6.60 -5.15
CA VAL A 183 -5.61 -7.22 -4.41
C VAL A 183 -4.44 -7.51 -5.34
N ASN A 184 -4.68 -8.12 -6.49
CA ASN A 184 -3.63 -8.44 -7.47
C ASN A 184 -2.94 -7.22 -8.08
N SER A 185 -3.52 -6.03 -7.92
CA SER A 185 -2.98 -4.76 -8.42
C SER A 185 -2.45 -3.85 -7.30
N MET A 186 -2.37 -4.36 -6.06
CA MET A 186 -1.73 -3.64 -4.95
C MET A 186 -0.21 -3.61 -5.15
N LEU A 187 0.44 -2.54 -4.66
CA LEU A 187 1.89 -2.38 -4.69
C LEU A 187 2.40 -1.73 -3.41
N TRP A 188 3.28 -2.41 -2.71
CA TRP A 188 4.14 -1.83 -1.69
C TRP A 188 5.57 -1.85 -2.17
N PHE A 189 6.31 -0.77 -1.95
CA PHE A 189 7.76 -0.77 -2.08
C PHE A 189 8.42 0.18 -1.09
N LYS A 190 9.68 -0.13 -0.79
CA LYS A 190 10.52 0.65 0.08
C LYS A 190 11.50 1.48 -0.75
N ASN A 191 11.61 2.76 -0.46
CA ASN A 191 12.53 3.65 -1.19
C ASN A 191 13.98 3.53 -0.71
N LEU A 192 14.25 2.67 0.30
CA LEU A 192 15.59 2.38 0.79
C LEU A 192 16.28 1.27 -0.01
N ASP A 193 17.57 1.09 0.19
CA ASP A 193 18.57 0.31 -0.56
C ASP A 193 18.17 -1.09 -1.06
N SER A 194 17.18 -1.75 -0.45
CA SER A 194 16.87 -3.14 -0.76
C SER A 194 16.10 -3.36 -2.07
N ARG A 195 15.57 -2.30 -2.69
CA ARG A 195 14.63 -2.40 -3.84
C ARG A 195 13.49 -3.40 -3.58
N GLU A 196 13.13 -3.56 -2.32
CA GLU A 196 12.13 -4.51 -1.87
C GLU A 196 10.74 -4.04 -2.26
N PHE A 197 9.94 -4.94 -2.82
CA PHE A 197 8.55 -4.66 -3.19
C PHE A 197 7.65 -5.87 -2.99
N ILE A 198 6.34 -5.63 -2.86
CA ILE A 198 5.28 -6.63 -2.76
C ILE A 198 4.18 -6.27 -3.74
N GLY A 199 3.65 -7.25 -4.43
CA GLY A 199 2.53 -7.09 -5.35
C GLY A 199 2.94 -6.62 -6.75
N LEU A 200 1.97 -6.39 -7.60
CA LEU A 200 2.00 -5.98 -9.00
C LEU A 200 2.86 -6.88 -9.91
N GLU A 201 4.08 -7.21 -9.49
CA GLU A 201 5.08 -7.99 -10.23
C GLU A 201 5.59 -9.18 -9.43
N THR A 202 6.12 -10.18 -10.12
CA THR A 202 6.67 -11.41 -9.50
C THR A 202 8.19 -11.47 -9.49
N SER A 203 8.87 -10.64 -10.27
CA SER A 203 10.32 -10.67 -10.45
C SER A 203 10.95 -9.28 -10.38
N SER A 204 12.20 -9.22 -9.92
CA SER A 204 13.03 -8.03 -10.03
C SER A 204 13.43 -7.79 -11.51
N PHE A 205 13.52 -6.55 -11.89
CA PHE A 205 13.93 -6.11 -13.22
C PHE A 205 15.03 -5.05 -13.14
N GLY A 206 15.82 -4.92 -14.19
CA GLY A 206 16.83 -3.85 -14.30
C GLY A 206 16.15 -2.51 -14.60
N LEU A 207 16.35 -1.50 -13.76
CA LEU A 207 15.69 -0.19 -13.92
C LEU A 207 16.12 0.48 -15.23
N GLU A 208 17.41 0.58 -15.47
CA GLU A 208 17.94 1.18 -16.70
C GLU A 208 17.52 0.36 -17.95
N GLU A 209 17.54 -0.99 -17.85
CA GLU A 209 17.09 -1.87 -18.93
C GLU A 209 15.60 -1.62 -19.26
N PHE A 210 14.73 -1.46 -18.24
CA PHE A 210 13.33 -1.11 -18.45
C PHE A 210 13.16 0.24 -19.16
N ILE A 211 13.92 1.27 -18.75
CA ILE A 211 13.88 2.61 -19.36
C ILE A 211 14.29 2.53 -20.84
N ILE A 212 15.36 1.76 -21.16
CA ILE A 212 15.87 1.60 -22.52
C ILE A 212 14.87 0.83 -23.39
N GLN A 213 14.41 -0.35 -22.94
CA GLN A 213 13.53 -1.23 -23.71
C GLN A 213 12.18 -0.61 -24.06
N ASN A 214 11.68 0.30 -23.21
CA ASN A 214 10.42 1.01 -23.44
C ASN A 214 10.60 2.38 -24.12
N ASN A 215 11.81 2.73 -24.58
CA ASN A 215 12.11 4.01 -25.19
C ASN A 215 11.80 5.23 -24.29
N TYR A 216 12.00 5.09 -22.98
CA TYR A 216 11.71 6.14 -22.00
C TYR A 216 12.90 7.03 -21.66
N VAL A 217 14.04 6.93 -22.35
CA VAL A 217 15.27 7.67 -22.01
C VAL A 217 15.06 9.19 -21.99
N GLU A 218 14.43 9.73 -23.03
CA GLU A 218 14.12 11.17 -23.12
C GLU A 218 13.09 11.59 -22.08
N ASP A 219 12.02 10.81 -21.88
CA ASP A 219 11.00 11.08 -20.86
C ASP A 219 11.60 11.02 -19.44
N PHE A 220 12.54 10.11 -19.20
CA PHE A 220 13.27 10.03 -17.93
C PHE A 220 14.17 11.25 -17.70
N SER A 221 14.86 11.73 -18.74
CA SER A 221 15.66 12.96 -18.69
C SER A 221 14.79 14.16 -18.30
N GLN A 222 13.64 14.31 -18.95
CA GLN A 222 12.67 15.38 -18.65
C GLN A 222 12.08 15.26 -17.24
N PHE A 223 11.80 14.02 -16.77
CA PHE A 223 11.36 13.76 -15.40
C PHE A 223 12.41 14.24 -14.38
N LEU A 224 13.69 13.89 -14.55
CA LEU A 224 14.77 14.33 -13.66
C LEU A 224 14.89 15.84 -13.65
N ALA A 225 14.90 16.48 -14.81
CA ALA A 225 14.96 17.94 -14.92
C ALA A 225 13.79 18.64 -14.21
N LYS A 226 12.57 18.11 -14.40
CA LYS A 226 11.34 18.66 -13.78
C LYS A 226 11.29 18.50 -12.26
N VAL A 227 11.68 17.33 -11.76
CA VAL A 227 11.47 16.97 -10.35
C VAL A 227 12.66 17.40 -9.49
N SER A 228 13.89 17.28 -9.98
CA SER A 228 15.12 17.54 -9.22
C SER A 228 15.94 18.74 -9.72
N GLU A 229 15.48 19.42 -10.76
CA GLU A 229 16.23 20.51 -11.40
C GLU A 229 17.64 20.05 -11.92
N GLN A 230 17.83 18.74 -12.11
CA GLN A 230 19.09 18.16 -12.62
C GLN A 230 18.92 17.78 -14.09
N GLU A 231 19.75 18.34 -14.93
CA GLU A 231 19.79 18.02 -16.36
C GLU A 231 20.82 16.93 -16.65
N PHE A 232 20.37 15.81 -17.18
CA PHE A 232 21.22 14.73 -17.67
C PHE A 232 21.04 14.59 -19.18
N LYS A 233 22.15 14.75 -19.92
CA LYS A 233 22.16 14.48 -21.35
C LYS A 233 22.52 13.01 -21.58
N PHE A 234 21.51 12.18 -21.81
CA PHE A 234 21.72 10.78 -22.10
C PHE A 234 22.18 10.55 -23.53
N ALA A 235 23.15 9.66 -23.70
CA ALA A 235 23.55 9.18 -25.02
C ALA A 235 22.47 8.25 -25.60
N ALA A 236 22.30 8.26 -26.91
CA ALA A 236 21.39 7.34 -27.59
C ALA A 236 21.75 5.88 -27.26
N PRO A 237 20.79 5.06 -26.79
CA PRO A 237 21.06 3.64 -26.51
C PRO A 237 21.47 2.91 -27.78
N LYS A 238 22.51 2.08 -27.66
CA LYS A 238 22.90 1.14 -28.73
C LYS A 238 22.16 -0.20 -28.52
N GLU A 239 21.99 -0.94 -29.60
CA GLU A 239 21.38 -2.27 -29.55
C GLU A 239 22.09 -3.17 -28.53
N GLY A 240 21.31 -3.79 -27.64
CA GLY A 240 21.82 -4.66 -26.56
C GLY A 240 22.29 -3.94 -25.29
N ASN A 241 22.24 -2.60 -25.23
CA ASN A 241 22.57 -1.88 -24.00
C ASN A 241 21.53 -2.16 -22.91
N LYS A 242 22.04 -2.44 -21.69
CA LYS A 242 21.25 -2.64 -20.47
C LYS A 242 21.45 -1.54 -19.43
N ILE A 243 22.36 -0.60 -19.71
CA ILE A 243 22.70 0.52 -18.82
C ILE A 243 22.63 1.84 -19.59
N LEU A 244 22.28 2.91 -18.88
CA LEU A 244 22.23 4.27 -19.39
C LEU A 244 23.61 4.91 -19.35
N PHE A 245 23.91 5.72 -20.39
CA PHE A 245 25.14 6.51 -20.45
C PHE A 245 24.79 7.97 -20.58
N CYS A 246 25.53 8.82 -19.88
CA CYS A 246 25.46 10.27 -20.00
C CYS A 246 26.63 10.83 -20.81
N GLU A 247 26.38 11.87 -21.61
CA GLU A 247 27.41 12.64 -22.32
C GLU A 247 27.97 13.72 -21.40
N ILE A 248 29.27 13.65 -21.10
CA ILE A 248 30.00 14.64 -20.29
C ILE A 248 31.32 14.97 -20.96
N GLY A 249 31.52 16.25 -21.31
CA GLY A 249 32.78 16.73 -21.89
C GLY A 249 33.20 15.98 -23.16
N GLY A 250 32.25 15.51 -23.97
CA GLY A 250 32.50 14.76 -25.18
C GLY A 250 32.73 13.23 -24.97
N ASN A 251 32.69 12.75 -23.76
CA ASN A 251 32.80 11.34 -23.42
C ASN A 251 31.46 10.78 -22.88
N THR A 252 31.30 9.45 -22.96
CA THR A 252 30.15 8.76 -22.37
C THR A 252 30.53 8.10 -21.04
N THR A 253 29.73 8.32 -20.01
CA THR A 253 29.94 7.75 -18.66
C THR A 253 28.67 7.06 -18.19
N PRO A 254 28.74 5.87 -17.54
CA PRO A 254 27.57 5.20 -17.00
C PRO A 254 26.80 6.09 -16.02
N PHE A 255 25.48 6.22 -16.20
CA PHE A 255 24.62 7.08 -15.40
C PHE A 255 24.75 6.79 -13.90
N LEU A 256 24.69 5.52 -13.49
CA LEU A 256 24.75 5.14 -12.07
C LEU A 256 26.11 5.46 -11.40
N SER A 257 27.18 5.72 -12.18
CA SER A 257 28.48 6.10 -11.62
C SER A 257 28.55 7.59 -11.23
N ILE A 258 27.69 8.40 -11.83
CA ILE A 258 27.62 9.87 -11.60
C ILE A 258 26.38 10.30 -10.84
N ALA A 259 25.35 9.46 -10.82
CA ALA A 259 24.09 9.73 -10.13
C ALA A 259 24.27 9.72 -8.61
N SER A 260 23.75 10.75 -7.94
CA SER A 260 23.65 10.80 -6.48
C SER A 260 22.69 9.73 -5.96
N THR A 261 22.72 9.43 -4.64
CA THR A 261 21.77 8.50 -4.03
C THR A 261 20.31 8.94 -4.24
N GLY A 262 20.04 10.25 -4.13
CA GLY A 262 18.71 10.80 -4.41
C GLY A 262 18.30 10.62 -5.88
N THR A 263 19.22 10.78 -6.82
CA THR A 263 18.96 10.57 -8.25
C THR A 263 18.68 9.09 -8.56
N LYS A 264 19.38 8.17 -7.91
CA LYS A 264 19.10 6.72 -8.02
C LYS A 264 17.74 6.35 -7.43
N ALA A 265 17.33 7.00 -6.35
CA ALA A 265 15.99 6.83 -5.77
C ALA A 265 14.91 7.39 -6.72
N LEU A 266 15.18 8.48 -7.44
CA LEU A 266 14.28 9.01 -8.47
C LEU A 266 14.18 8.08 -9.70
N GLU A 267 15.24 7.39 -10.08
CA GLU A 267 15.19 6.35 -11.13
C GLU A 267 14.23 5.23 -10.74
N LEU A 268 14.36 4.71 -9.52
CA LEU A 268 13.45 3.69 -8.99
C LEU A 268 11.99 4.18 -8.98
N LEU A 269 11.76 5.38 -8.46
CA LEU A 269 10.44 6.00 -8.42
C LEU A 269 9.87 6.17 -9.84
N TYR A 270 10.67 6.67 -10.80
CA TYR A 270 10.24 6.84 -12.18
C TYR A 270 9.75 5.54 -12.80
N VAL A 271 10.52 4.47 -12.66
CA VAL A 271 10.15 3.16 -13.18
C VAL A 271 8.83 2.67 -12.54
N TRP A 272 8.68 2.82 -11.24
CA TRP A 272 7.42 2.47 -10.57
C TRP A 272 6.24 3.34 -11.03
N ILE A 273 6.42 4.66 -11.21
CA ILE A 273 5.37 5.54 -11.76
C ILE A 273 4.87 5.05 -13.12
N LYS A 274 5.78 4.62 -14.01
CA LYS A 274 5.38 4.07 -15.32
C LYS A 274 4.63 2.75 -15.20
N ARG A 275 4.90 1.96 -14.18
CA ARG A 275 4.25 0.65 -13.94
C ARG A 275 2.97 0.76 -13.09
N MET A 276 2.88 1.75 -12.21
CA MET A 276 1.74 1.96 -11.32
C MET A 276 0.44 2.38 -12.02
N SER A 277 0.43 2.63 -13.33
CA SER A 277 -0.78 2.99 -14.06
C SER A 277 -1.92 1.96 -13.91
N ALA A 278 -1.58 0.70 -13.63
CA ALA A 278 -2.53 -0.39 -13.38
C ALA A 278 -2.72 -0.71 -11.89
N ALA A 279 -2.08 0.05 -10.99
CA ALA A 279 -2.19 -0.21 -9.55
C ALA A 279 -3.54 0.24 -8.99
N SER A 280 -4.06 -0.52 -8.03
CA SER A 280 -5.28 -0.20 -7.28
C SER A 280 -4.99 0.57 -6.00
N PHE A 281 -3.98 0.12 -5.26
CA PHE A 281 -3.53 0.66 -3.98
C PHE A 281 -2.01 0.60 -3.91
N VAL A 282 -1.39 1.73 -3.59
CA VAL A 282 0.08 1.84 -3.48
C VAL A 282 0.45 2.34 -2.09
N PHE A 283 1.42 1.70 -1.46
CA PHE A 283 2.04 2.20 -0.24
C PHE A 283 3.56 2.30 -0.43
N ILE A 284 4.11 3.51 -0.32
CA ILE A 284 5.54 3.76 -0.45
C ILE A 284 6.12 4.00 0.93
N ASP A 285 6.90 3.04 1.43
CA ASP A 285 7.48 3.14 2.76
C ASP A 285 8.77 3.97 2.73
N GLU A 286 8.87 4.93 3.68
CA GLU A 286 10.01 5.86 3.80
C GLU A 286 10.35 6.52 2.45
N PHE A 287 9.33 7.02 1.74
CA PHE A 287 9.46 7.45 0.35
C PHE A 287 10.49 8.57 0.15
N ASP A 288 10.69 9.41 1.16
CA ASP A 288 11.53 10.60 1.12
C ASP A 288 12.90 10.44 1.81
N ALA A 289 13.29 9.21 2.14
CA ALA A 289 14.54 8.93 2.88
C ALA A 289 15.81 9.53 2.22
N PHE A 290 15.79 9.71 0.88
CA PHE A 290 16.92 10.25 0.11
C PHE A 290 16.62 11.58 -0.55
N TYR A 291 15.47 12.20 -0.27
CA TYR A 291 15.05 13.43 -0.91
C TYR A 291 15.21 14.63 0.00
N HIS A 292 15.74 15.73 -0.55
CA HIS A 292 15.63 17.01 0.10
C HIS A 292 14.16 17.42 0.23
N PHE A 293 13.79 18.17 1.27
CA PHE A 293 12.40 18.49 1.62
C PHE A 293 11.58 19.07 0.44
N LYS A 294 12.18 19.97 -0.39
CA LYS A 294 11.51 20.54 -1.58
C LYS A 294 11.22 19.44 -2.61
N LEU A 295 12.17 18.53 -2.82
CA LEU A 295 12.02 17.41 -3.74
C LEU A 295 10.92 16.44 -3.25
N SER A 296 10.88 16.14 -1.94
CA SER A 296 9.82 15.32 -1.35
C SER A 296 8.43 15.87 -1.62
N PHE A 297 8.28 17.21 -1.55
CA PHE A 297 7.02 17.89 -1.82
C PHE A 297 6.58 17.72 -3.29
N GLU A 298 7.49 17.95 -4.25
CA GLU A 298 7.19 17.80 -5.68
C GLU A 298 6.89 16.33 -6.06
N VAL A 299 7.62 15.37 -5.45
CA VAL A 299 7.34 13.94 -5.61
C VAL A 299 5.93 13.59 -5.10
N CYS A 300 5.54 14.07 -3.92
CA CYS A 300 4.19 13.85 -3.41
C CYS A 300 3.11 14.40 -4.33
N LYS A 301 3.28 15.62 -4.86
CA LYS A 301 2.34 16.21 -5.82
C LYS A 301 2.16 15.33 -7.04
N LEU A 302 3.25 14.78 -7.56
CA LEU A 302 3.21 13.91 -8.72
C LEU A 302 2.48 12.61 -8.41
N LEU A 303 2.79 11.97 -7.29
CA LEU A 303 2.16 10.72 -6.86
C LEU A 303 0.65 10.90 -6.61
N PHE A 304 0.25 11.95 -5.89
CA PHE A 304 -1.15 12.17 -5.51
C PHE A 304 -2.06 12.60 -6.66
N ASN A 305 -1.49 12.91 -7.83
CA ASN A 305 -2.23 13.12 -9.06
C ASN A 305 -2.52 11.82 -9.83
N MET A 306 -1.95 10.70 -9.43
CA MET A 306 -2.25 9.40 -10.05
C MET A 306 -3.65 8.92 -9.69
N ASP A 307 -4.19 7.98 -10.46
CA ASP A 307 -5.60 7.56 -10.32
C ASP A 307 -5.82 6.53 -9.20
N CYS A 308 -4.82 5.79 -8.76
CA CYS A 308 -4.92 4.80 -7.69
C CYS A 308 -4.96 5.42 -6.28
N GLN A 309 -5.33 4.63 -5.26
CA GLN A 309 -5.12 5.01 -3.87
C GLN A 309 -3.63 4.98 -3.54
N ILE A 310 -3.08 6.11 -3.07
CA ILE A 310 -1.65 6.21 -2.75
C ILE A 310 -1.43 6.72 -1.34
N PHE A 311 -0.68 5.94 -0.58
CA PHE A 311 -0.21 6.31 0.74
C PHE A 311 1.31 6.22 0.82
N THR A 312 1.90 7.07 1.65
CA THR A 312 3.33 7.06 1.89
C THR A 312 3.61 7.11 3.39
N SER A 313 4.74 6.60 3.85
CA SER A 313 5.24 6.89 5.18
C SER A 313 6.38 7.89 5.11
N SER A 314 6.45 8.81 6.08
CA SER A 314 7.49 9.83 6.15
C SER A 314 7.80 10.25 7.59
N HIS A 315 9.03 10.74 7.79
CA HIS A 315 9.46 11.45 9.00
C HIS A 315 9.54 12.98 8.78
N ASN A 316 9.35 13.42 7.55
CA ASN A 316 9.53 14.81 7.15
C ASN A 316 8.27 15.63 7.44
N THR A 317 8.28 16.35 8.55
CA THR A 317 7.15 17.21 8.95
C THR A 317 6.91 18.40 8.03
N TYR A 318 7.87 18.77 7.18
CA TYR A 318 7.68 19.82 6.17
C TYR A 318 6.52 19.50 5.20
N LEU A 319 6.22 18.21 5.01
CA LEU A 319 5.09 17.75 4.19
C LEU A 319 3.72 17.91 4.89
N MET A 320 3.69 18.23 6.20
CA MET A 320 2.46 18.55 6.92
C MET A 320 1.97 19.96 6.59
N THR A 321 1.56 20.15 5.35
CA THR A 321 1.06 21.44 4.86
C THR A 321 -0.25 21.26 4.09
N ASN A 322 -1.14 22.22 4.27
CA ASN A 322 -2.41 22.27 3.53
C ASN A 322 -2.24 22.56 2.03
N ASP A 323 -1.05 23.00 1.60
CA ASP A 323 -0.71 23.13 0.17
C ASP A 323 -0.52 21.76 -0.52
N LEU A 324 -0.29 20.70 0.25
CA LEU A 324 -0.09 19.33 -0.25
C LEU A 324 -1.29 18.45 0.00
N LEU A 325 -1.72 18.33 1.25
CA LEU A 325 -2.83 17.46 1.69
C LEU A 325 -3.69 18.16 2.75
N ARG A 326 -4.93 17.76 2.81
CA ARG A 326 -5.90 18.12 3.85
C ARG A 326 -5.52 17.44 5.19
N PRO A 327 -5.92 18.00 6.34
CA PRO A 327 -5.59 17.40 7.64
C PRO A 327 -6.12 15.97 7.85
N ASP A 328 -7.26 15.62 7.26
CA ASP A 328 -7.86 14.28 7.30
C ASP A 328 -7.18 13.23 6.40
N CYS A 329 -6.23 13.68 5.58
CA CYS A 329 -5.38 12.84 4.75
C CYS A 329 -3.94 12.68 5.29
N ASN A 330 -3.64 13.30 6.43
CA ASN A 330 -2.39 13.16 7.16
C ASN A 330 -2.66 12.36 8.43
N PHE A 331 -1.97 11.24 8.63
CA PHE A 331 -2.19 10.31 9.73
C PHE A 331 -0.99 10.27 10.67
N ILE A 332 -1.22 10.13 11.97
CA ILE A 332 -0.19 9.86 12.96
C ILE A 332 -0.35 8.42 13.44
N LEU A 333 0.73 7.63 13.30
CA LEU A 333 0.86 6.29 13.89
C LEU A 333 1.73 6.37 15.13
N GLN A 334 1.12 6.22 16.29
CA GLN A 334 1.79 6.27 17.59
C GLN A 334 0.98 5.46 18.63
N ASN A 335 1.65 4.87 19.60
CA ASN A 335 1.02 4.10 20.69
C ASN A 335 0.08 2.98 20.20
N ASN A 336 0.44 2.31 19.10
CA ASN A 336 -0.38 1.30 18.42
C ASN A 336 -1.76 1.81 17.97
N LYS A 337 -1.87 3.09 17.68
CA LYS A 337 -3.06 3.73 17.10
C LYS A 337 -2.67 4.53 15.87
N ILE A 338 -3.55 4.57 14.90
CA ILE A 338 -3.41 5.42 13.72
C ILE A 338 -4.64 6.33 13.61
N LYS A 339 -4.40 7.64 13.60
CA LYS A 339 -5.49 8.64 13.53
C LYS A 339 -5.15 9.75 12.55
N PRO A 340 -6.12 10.29 11.82
CA PRO A 340 -5.92 11.49 11.00
C PRO A 340 -5.73 12.73 11.91
N LEU A 341 -4.99 13.72 11.42
CA LEU A 341 -4.62 14.89 12.22
C LEU A 341 -5.83 15.64 12.84
N GLN A 342 -6.93 15.74 12.08
CA GLN A 342 -8.12 16.41 12.61
C GLN A 342 -8.74 15.68 13.83
N ALA A 343 -8.52 14.37 13.96
CA ALA A 343 -8.98 13.58 15.11
C ALA A 343 -7.99 13.60 16.29
N CYS A 344 -6.83 14.23 16.11
CA CYS A 344 -5.79 14.34 17.14
C CYS A 344 -5.79 15.70 17.87
N THR A 345 -6.76 16.58 17.60
CA THR A 345 -6.86 17.90 18.22
C THR A 345 -8.33 18.36 18.27
N GLU A 346 -8.68 19.09 19.31
CA GLU A 346 -10.00 19.74 19.40
C GLU A 346 -10.10 21.01 18.54
N LYS A 347 -8.97 21.52 18.04
CA LYS A 347 -8.95 22.72 17.22
C LYS A 347 -9.46 22.43 15.81
N GLU A 348 -10.37 23.26 15.31
CA GLU A 348 -10.72 23.27 13.91
C GLU A 348 -9.50 23.62 13.05
N LEU A 349 -9.09 22.72 12.17
CA LEU A 349 -7.97 22.94 11.25
C LEU A 349 -8.49 23.57 9.96
N ARG A 350 -7.97 24.76 9.62
CA ARG A 350 -8.35 25.52 8.42
C ARG A 350 -7.16 25.65 7.47
N PHE A 351 -7.40 25.97 6.20
CA PHE A 351 -6.37 26.11 5.17
C PHE A 351 -5.20 27.00 5.60
N GLY A 352 -5.46 28.17 6.22
CA GLY A 352 -4.42 29.11 6.64
C GLY A 352 -3.60 28.69 7.87
N HIS A 353 -3.89 27.54 8.49
CA HIS A 353 -3.12 27.06 9.63
C HIS A 353 -1.81 26.40 9.17
N ASN A 354 -0.71 26.74 9.85
CA ASN A 354 0.55 26.04 9.68
C ASN A 354 0.54 24.74 10.49
N ILE A 355 0.20 23.64 9.82
CA ILE A 355 0.02 22.31 10.44
C ILE A 355 1.32 21.81 11.06
N GLU A 356 2.47 22.03 10.39
CA GLU A 356 3.79 21.66 10.92
C GLU A 356 4.08 22.33 12.27
N LYS A 357 3.81 23.64 12.40
CA LYS A 357 4.00 24.36 13.68
C LYS A 357 3.11 23.80 14.78
N ILE A 358 1.86 23.46 14.47
CA ILE A 358 0.93 22.85 15.42
C ILE A 358 1.46 21.48 15.87
N TYR A 359 1.97 20.68 14.94
CA TYR A 359 2.57 19.39 15.24
C TYR A 359 3.82 19.52 16.13
N ARG A 360 4.73 20.42 15.78
CA ARG A 360 5.96 20.68 16.56
C ARG A 360 5.68 21.24 17.98
N ALA A 361 4.53 21.89 18.14
CA ALA A 361 4.06 22.35 19.46
C ALA A 361 3.40 21.23 20.28
N ASN A 362 3.47 19.97 19.82
CA ASN A 362 2.82 18.79 20.45
C ASN A 362 1.31 19.00 20.70
N ALA A 363 0.61 19.67 19.80
CA ALA A 363 -0.83 19.94 19.93
C ALA A 363 -1.72 18.85 19.31
N PHE A 364 -1.14 17.78 18.77
CA PHE A 364 -1.84 16.59 18.29
C PHE A 364 -1.63 15.43 19.28
N HIS A 365 -2.72 14.89 19.79
CA HIS A 365 -2.70 13.79 20.76
C HIS A 365 -3.33 12.54 20.13
N VAL A 366 -2.59 11.44 20.10
CA VAL A 366 -3.08 10.12 19.68
C VAL A 366 -3.42 9.33 20.93
N GLU A 367 -4.66 9.50 21.41
CA GLU A 367 -5.21 8.81 22.58
C GLU A 367 -5.98 7.53 22.18
#